data_aa4460b3babaea860fb106a359f67ea7
#
_entry.id   aa4460b3babaea860fb106a359f67ea7
#
_cell.length_a   1.000
_cell.length_b   1.000
_cell.length_c   1.000
_cell.angle_alpha   90.00
_cell.angle_beta   90.00
_cell.angle_gamma   90.00
#
_symmetry.space_group_name_H-M   'P 1'
#
loop_
_entity.id
_entity.type
_entity.pdbx_description
1 polymer ?
#
loop_
_entity_poly.entity_id
_entity_poly.type
_entity_poly.pdbx_seq_one_letter_code
_entity_poly.pdbx_strand_id
1 'polypeptide(L)'
;MKLDMHCHTKEGSIDAKVPIQEYITKLVKEGFDGMLVTDHNSYDGYRKFEKIAKNLHLEKPFTVLKGIEYDTRDGGHVIAVLPDCINDAFMEIRGMTLAHFRACTSLRAGIFCIYQYAIW
;
A
#
# COMPACT_ATOMS: atom_id res chain seq x y z
N MET A 1 5.14 17.60 7.58
CA MET A 1 4.52 16.23 7.56
C MET A 1 5.53 15.25 7.01
N LYS A 2 5.74 14.15 7.71
CA LYS A 2 6.71 13.12 7.33
C LYS A 2 5.97 11.79 7.13
N LEU A 3 5.96 11.26 5.91
CA LEU A 3 5.26 10.04 5.53
C LEU A 3 6.23 9.01 4.96
N ASP A 4 6.04 7.74 5.33
CA ASP A 4 6.70 6.63 4.65
C ASP A 4 5.78 6.14 3.53
N MET A 5 6.19 6.34 2.28
CA MET A 5 5.34 6.11 1.11
C MET A 5 5.58 4.77 0.42
N HIS A 6 6.38 3.89 1.02
CA HIS A 6 6.65 2.56 0.46
C HIS A 6 6.89 1.56 1.60
N CYS A 7 5.84 0.90 2.05
CA CYS A 7 5.88 0.02 3.21
C CYS A 7 5.28 -1.34 2.90
N HIS A 8 6.02 -2.38 3.26
CA HIS A 8 5.55 -3.77 3.16
C HIS A 8 5.30 -4.31 4.56
N THR A 9 4.15 -4.97 4.76
CA THR A 9 3.77 -5.54 6.04
C THR A 9 3.81 -7.06 5.99
N LYS A 10 4.02 -7.68 7.16
CA LYS A 10 3.99 -9.13 7.29
C LYS A 10 2.65 -9.72 6.85
N GLU A 11 1.56 -9.02 7.10
CA GLU A 11 0.21 -9.48 6.76
C GLU A 11 -0.05 -9.53 5.27
N GLY A 12 0.59 -8.66 4.48
CA GLY A 12 0.31 -8.50 3.06
C GLY A 12 1.42 -8.90 2.11
N SER A 13 2.65 -9.07 2.58
CA SER A 13 3.80 -9.34 1.72
C SER A 13 4.63 -10.51 2.24
N ILE A 14 4.91 -11.48 1.37
CA ILE A 14 5.69 -12.68 1.73
C ILE A 14 7.10 -12.32 2.19
N ASP A 15 7.68 -11.29 1.61
CA ASP A 15 9.05 -10.85 1.88
C ASP A 15 9.18 -9.96 3.12
N ALA A 16 8.06 -9.56 3.73
CA ALA A 16 8.07 -8.70 4.90
C ALA A 16 7.92 -9.50 6.20
N LYS A 17 8.57 -9.03 7.26
CA LYS A 17 8.58 -9.72 8.56
C LYS A 17 7.92 -8.91 9.68
N VAL A 18 7.67 -7.62 9.46
CA VAL A 18 7.18 -6.71 10.48
C VAL A 18 5.67 -6.57 10.37
N PRO A 19 4.90 -6.95 11.40
CA PRO A 19 3.46 -6.72 11.43
C PRO A 19 3.14 -5.23 11.38
N ILE A 20 1.99 -4.87 10.78
CA ILE A 20 1.63 -3.46 10.62
C ILE A 20 1.56 -2.69 11.94
N GLN A 21 1.07 -3.32 12.99
CA GLN A 21 1.00 -2.67 14.31
C GLN A 21 2.38 -2.27 14.82
N GLU A 22 3.35 -3.16 14.70
CA GLU A 22 4.73 -2.89 15.08
C GLU A 22 5.37 -1.83 14.17
N TYR A 23 5.06 -1.88 12.88
CA TYR A 23 5.54 -0.92 11.90
C TYR A 23 5.07 0.49 12.26
N ILE A 24 3.77 0.66 12.55
CA ILE A 24 3.19 1.95 12.96
C ILE A 24 3.87 2.46 14.22
N THR A 25 4.01 1.61 15.25
CA THR A 25 4.65 1.99 16.51
C THR A 25 6.06 2.51 16.29
N LYS A 26 6.80 1.83 15.43
CA LYS A 26 8.17 2.20 15.10
C LYS A 26 8.26 3.53 14.35
N LEU A 27 7.38 3.74 13.38
CA LEU A 27 7.33 4.99 12.62
C LEU A 27 6.94 6.18 13.51
N VAL A 28 5.97 6.01 14.40
CA VAL A 28 5.61 7.06 15.36
C VAL A 28 6.81 7.44 16.23
N LYS A 29 7.53 6.45 16.72
CA LYS A 29 8.74 6.67 17.53
C LYS A 29 9.83 7.42 16.76
N GLU A 30 9.94 7.17 15.46
CA GLU A 30 10.92 7.84 14.60
C GLU A 30 10.44 9.22 14.09
N GLY A 31 9.28 9.68 14.54
CA GLY A 31 8.76 11.00 14.21
C GLY A 31 7.96 11.09 12.91
N PHE A 32 7.52 9.96 12.37
CA PHE A 32 6.66 9.96 11.18
C PHE A 32 5.22 10.31 11.55
N ASP A 33 4.53 10.95 10.61
CA ASP A 33 3.13 11.37 10.74
C ASP A 33 2.17 10.40 10.05
N GLY A 34 2.68 9.49 9.22
CA GLY A 34 1.86 8.53 8.53
C GLY A 34 2.65 7.59 7.65
N MET A 35 1.92 6.66 7.02
CA MET A 35 2.48 5.70 6.08
C MET A 35 1.50 5.38 4.96
N LEU A 36 2.01 4.99 3.81
CA LEU A 36 1.27 4.35 2.74
C LEU A 36 1.58 2.86 2.76
N VAL A 37 0.57 2.02 2.98
CA VAL A 37 0.75 0.57 2.92
C VAL A 37 0.79 0.14 1.45
N THR A 38 1.89 -0.47 1.02
CA THR A 38 2.12 -0.86 -0.37
C THR A 38 2.55 -2.32 -0.47
N ASP A 39 1.75 -3.22 0.06
CA ASP A 39 2.05 -4.64 -0.02
C ASP A 39 1.96 -5.16 -1.48
N HIS A 40 2.70 -6.23 -1.77
CA HIS A 40 2.74 -6.82 -3.10
C HIS A 40 1.39 -7.49 -3.44
N ASN A 41 0.67 -6.93 -4.41
CA ASN A 41 -0.58 -7.46 -4.97
C ASN A 41 -1.65 -7.79 -3.91
N SER A 42 -1.64 -7.12 -2.77
CA SER A 42 -2.52 -7.42 -1.64
C SER A 42 -2.83 -6.19 -0.81
N TYR A 43 -4.06 -6.14 -0.28
CA TYR A 43 -4.47 -5.14 0.71
C TYR A 43 -4.51 -5.69 2.13
N ASP A 44 -3.97 -6.86 2.38
CA ASP A 44 -4.12 -7.52 3.69
C ASP A 44 -3.50 -6.73 4.83
N GLY A 45 -2.39 -6.04 4.59
CA GLY A 45 -1.80 -5.16 5.59
C GLY A 45 -2.72 -4.01 5.97
N TYR A 46 -3.30 -3.34 4.98
CA TYR A 46 -4.26 -2.27 5.22
C TYR A 46 -5.54 -2.78 5.89
N ARG A 47 -6.06 -3.94 5.46
CA ARG A 47 -7.23 -4.58 6.09
C ARG A 47 -6.97 -4.89 7.56
N LYS A 48 -5.76 -5.34 7.87
CA LYS A 48 -5.37 -5.58 9.28
C LYS A 48 -5.37 -4.28 10.08
N PHE A 49 -4.83 -3.21 9.51
CA PHE A 49 -4.88 -1.89 10.13
C PHE A 49 -6.32 -1.48 10.46
N GLU A 50 -7.24 -1.61 9.52
CA GLU A 50 -8.65 -1.26 9.75
C GLU A 50 -9.25 -2.01 10.95
N LYS A 51 -8.86 -3.28 11.14
CA LYS A 51 -9.34 -4.09 12.25
C LYS A 51 -8.79 -3.65 13.61
N ILE A 52 -7.55 -3.18 13.64
CA ILE A 52 -6.87 -2.82 14.89
C ILE A 52 -6.91 -1.33 15.20
N ALA A 53 -7.33 -0.49 14.27
CA ALA A 53 -7.25 0.97 14.39
C ALA A 53 -7.90 1.51 15.68
N LYS A 54 -9.04 0.96 16.05
CA LYS A 54 -9.77 1.38 17.26
C LYS A 54 -9.03 1.08 18.55
N ASN A 55 -8.13 0.10 18.53
CA ASN A 55 -7.38 -0.37 19.71
C ASN A 55 -5.96 0.16 19.74
N LEU A 56 -5.57 0.95 18.75
CA LEU A 56 -4.24 1.56 18.74
C LEU A 56 -4.22 2.80 19.65
N HIS A 57 -3.31 2.80 20.60
CA HIS A 57 -3.07 3.93 21.49
C HIS A 57 -1.75 4.57 21.13
N LEU A 58 -1.78 5.57 20.26
CA LEU A 58 -0.60 6.23 19.75
C LEU A 58 -0.40 7.58 20.48
N GLU A 59 0.86 7.97 20.64
CA GLU A 59 1.22 9.23 21.30
C GLU A 59 0.78 10.47 20.53
N LYS A 60 0.56 10.33 19.23
CA LYS A 60 0.12 11.41 18.34
C LYS A 60 -0.76 10.85 17.23
N PRO A 61 -1.53 11.72 16.53
CA PRO A 61 -2.28 11.29 15.35
C PRO A 61 -1.33 10.69 14.29
N PHE A 62 -1.76 9.61 13.66
CA PHE A 62 -0.98 8.92 12.62
C PHE A 62 -1.91 8.51 11.49
N THR A 63 -1.56 8.89 10.27
CA THR A 63 -2.37 8.62 9.08
C THR A 63 -1.88 7.36 8.37
N VAL A 64 -2.79 6.41 8.09
CA VAL A 64 -2.48 5.25 7.28
C VAL A 64 -3.25 5.33 5.97
N LEU A 65 -2.52 5.41 4.87
CA LEU A 65 -3.08 5.50 3.53
C LEU A 65 -3.15 4.12 2.91
N LYS A 66 -4.21 3.90 2.13
CA LYS A 66 -4.42 2.65 1.40
C LYS A 66 -3.67 2.69 0.09
N GLY A 67 -2.84 1.69 -0.14
CA GLY A 67 -2.11 1.53 -1.39
C GLY A 67 -1.79 0.08 -1.67
N ILE A 68 -1.13 -0.14 -2.78
CA ILE A 68 -0.66 -1.46 -3.20
C ILE A 68 0.58 -1.28 -4.08
N GLU A 69 1.51 -2.22 -3.98
CA GLU A 69 2.56 -2.37 -4.98
C GLU A 69 2.16 -3.49 -5.93
N TYR A 70 1.68 -3.11 -7.11
CA TYR A 70 1.26 -4.07 -8.11
C TYR A 70 2.46 -4.55 -8.92
N ASP A 71 2.72 -5.85 -8.89
CA ASP A 71 3.79 -6.48 -9.66
C ASP A 71 3.23 -6.87 -11.03
N THR A 72 3.53 -6.07 -12.06
CA THR A 72 3.09 -6.38 -13.41
C THR A 72 3.89 -7.55 -13.97
N ARG A 73 3.28 -8.26 -14.91
CA ARG A 73 3.92 -9.40 -15.55
C ARG A 73 5.13 -9.02 -16.40
N ASP A 74 5.15 -7.81 -16.96
CA ASP A 74 6.09 -7.43 -18.02
C ASP A 74 6.71 -6.05 -17.90
N GLY A 75 6.27 -5.21 -16.99
CA GLY A 75 6.68 -3.80 -16.97
C GLY A 75 7.11 -3.26 -15.62
N GLY A 76 7.55 -4.10 -14.70
CA GLY A 76 8.00 -3.69 -13.39
C GLY A 76 6.86 -3.50 -12.40
N HIS A 77 7.08 -2.70 -11.38
CA HIS A 77 6.15 -2.52 -10.26
C HIS A 77 5.45 -1.17 -10.33
N VAL A 78 4.19 -1.14 -9.91
CA VAL A 78 3.40 0.10 -9.84
C VAL A 78 2.90 0.27 -8.42
N ILE A 79 3.23 1.40 -7.80
CA ILE A 79 2.64 1.77 -6.51
C ILE A 79 1.39 2.60 -6.80
N ALA A 80 0.24 2.14 -6.33
CA ALA A 80 -1.02 2.84 -6.44
C ALA A 80 -1.49 3.32 -5.07
N VAL A 81 -1.90 4.57 -5.00
CA VAL A 81 -2.56 5.17 -3.84
C VAL A 81 -4.05 5.25 -4.15
N LEU A 82 -4.86 4.73 -3.24
CA LEU A 82 -6.29 4.57 -3.49
C LEU A 82 -7.13 5.34 -2.48
N PRO A 83 -8.23 5.97 -2.94
CA PRO A 83 -9.26 6.47 -2.02
C PRO A 83 -10.03 5.29 -1.40
N ASP A 84 -10.49 5.46 -0.17
CA ASP A 84 -11.18 4.40 0.59
C ASP A 84 -12.47 3.92 -0.06
N CYS A 85 -13.11 4.76 -0.86
CA CYS A 85 -14.44 4.51 -1.40
C CYS A 85 -14.45 3.84 -2.79
N ILE A 86 -13.28 3.53 -3.38
CA ILE A 86 -13.21 3.00 -4.73
C ILE A 86 -13.26 1.47 -4.75
N ASN A 87 -13.92 0.92 -5.77
CA ASN A 87 -13.87 -0.52 -6.03
C ASN A 87 -12.55 -0.86 -6.73
N ASP A 88 -11.66 -1.49 -6.01
CA ASP A 88 -10.29 -1.75 -6.41
C ASP A 88 -9.93 -3.24 -6.41
N ALA A 89 -10.93 -4.12 -6.34
CA ALA A 89 -10.70 -5.57 -6.24
C ALA A 89 -9.83 -6.11 -7.39
N PHE A 90 -9.86 -5.46 -8.56
CA PHE A 90 -9.04 -5.87 -9.70
C PHE A 90 -7.53 -5.79 -9.41
N MET A 91 -7.10 -4.95 -8.49
CA MET A 91 -5.67 -4.80 -8.17
C MET A 91 -5.09 -5.98 -7.39
N GLU A 92 -5.94 -6.84 -6.85
CA GLU A 92 -5.47 -8.09 -6.22
C GLU A 92 -5.44 -9.26 -7.21
N ILE A 93 -5.86 -9.05 -8.46
CA ILE A 93 -5.78 -10.06 -9.53
C ILE A 93 -4.37 -10.03 -10.10
N ARG A 94 -3.62 -11.09 -9.88
CA ARG A 94 -2.21 -11.18 -10.31
C ARG A 94 -2.09 -11.40 -11.81
N GLY A 95 -0.95 -11.00 -12.38
CA GLY A 95 -0.55 -11.34 -13.74
C GLY A 95 -0.98 -10.37 -14.82
N MET A 96 -1.50 -9.19 -14.47
CA MET A 96 -1.77 -8.16 -15.49
C MET A 96 -0.47 -7.62 -16.07
N THR A 97 -0.50 -7.35 -17.38
CA THR A 97 0.57 -6.57 -18.03
C THR A 97 0.48 -5.12 -17.57
N LEU A 98 1.56 -4.38 -17.76
CA LEU A 98 1.56 -2.94 -17.47
C LEU A 98 0.48 -2.22 -18.29
N ALA A 99 0.32 -2.57 -19.58
CA ALA A 99 -0.70 -1.96 -20.44
C ALA A 99 -2.11 -2.25 -19.92
N HIS A 100 -2.39 -3.49 -19.49
CA HIS A 100 -3.69 -3.86 -18.93
C HIS A 100 -3.94 -3.12 -17.61
N PHE A 101 -2.96 -3.05 -16.74
CA PHE A 101 -3.05 -2.33 -15.47
C PHE A 101 -3.37 -0.85 -15.70
N ARG A 102 -2.65 -0.20 -16.63
CA ARG A 102 -2.91 1.21 -16.98
C ARG A 102 -4.32 1.42 -17.51
N ALA A 103 -4.79 0.54 -18.36
CA ALA A 103 -6.15 0.62 -18.90
C ALA A 103 -7.19 0.53 -17.78
N CYS A 104 -7.01 -0.39 -16.83
CA CYS A 104 -7.92 -0.55 -15.70
C CYS A 104 -7.90 0.66 -14.75
N THR A 105 -6.72 1.22 -14.47
CA THR A 105 -6.60 2.36 -13.55
C THR A 105 -7.06 3.66 -14.15
N SER A 106 -6.86 3.87 -15.45
CA SER A 106 -7.29 5.11 -16.14
C SER A 106 -8.79 5.29 -16.16
N LEU A 107 -9.56 4.22 -16.00
CA LEU A 107 -11.02 4.28 -15.95
C LEU A 107 -11.56 4.66 -14.56
N ARG A 108 -10.68 4.83 -13.56
CA ARG A 108 -11.08 5.06 -12.17
C ARG A 108 -10.50 6.38 -11.67
N ALA A 109 -11.38 7.32 -11.37
CA ALA A 109 -10.98 8.60 -10.80
C ALA A 109 -10.40 8.42 -9.39
N GLY A 110 -9.40 9.22 -9.06
CA GLY A 110 -8.82 9.27 -7.72
C GLY A 110 -7.71 8.26 -7.45
N ILE A 111 -7.40 7.35 -8.37
CA ILE A 111 -6.25 6.47 -8.21
C ILE A 111 -5.01 7.20 -8.72
N PHE A 112 -4.01 7.31 -7.84
CA PHE A 112 -2.71 7.88 -8.19
C PHE A 112 -1.68 6.76 -8.29
N CYS A 113 -0.94 6.69 -9.41
CA CYS A 113 0.03 5.63 -9.67
C CYS A 113 1.45 6.19 -9.81
N ILE A 114 2.41 5.51 -9.17
CA ILE A 114 3.84 5.74 -9.34
C ILE A 114 4.43 4.49 -9.99
N TYR A 115 4.97 4.68 -11.20
CA TYR A 115 5.54 3.57 -11.97
C TYR A 115 7.02 3.41 -11.64
N GLN A 116 7.39 2.23 -11.19
CA GLN A 116 8.77 1.87 -10.92
C GLN A 116 9.24 0.87 -11.95
N TYR A 117 10.17 1.28 -12.79
CA TYR A 117 10.78 0.40 -13.77
C TYR A 117 12.06 -0.17 -13.20
N ALA A 118 12.23 -1.48 -13.31
CA ALA A 118 13.50 -2.08 -13.02
C ALA A 118 14.50 -1.66 -14.12
N ILE A 119 15.53 -0.96 -13.71
CA ILE A 119 16.65 -0.61 -14.60
C ILE A 119 17.76 -1.60 -14.30
N TRP A 120 18.04 -2.45 -15.26
CA TRP A 120 19.09 -3.46 -15.18
C TRP A 120 20.32 -3.03 -15.97
#